data_7d789936cf895cd6fa2ebf20e17d7dd5
#
_entry.id   7d789936cf895cd6fa2ebf20e17d7dd5
#
_cell.length_a   1.000
_cell.length_b   1.000
_cell.length_c   1.000
_cell.angle_alpha   90.00
_cell.angle_beta   90.00
_cell.angle_gamma   90.00
#
_symmetry.space_group_name_H-M   'P 1'
#
loop_
_entity.id
_entity.type
_entity.pdbx_description
1 polymer ?
#
loop_
_entity_poly.entity_id
_entity_poly.type
_entity_poly.pdbx_seq_one_letter_code
_entity_poly.pdbx_strand_id
1 'polypeptide(L)'
;MKVIENYKRAVENSDENLLKEVFAPQVRVEVPAGPSVDHPVNTAALILSQVAKTAPGIKCIWTADAGNDWHLLGFEGQLEGEKLQAIDQLHLNKDGRIDQLVIYMRPIPVAQRFAGSHHAKTAAYEVESSTCPRRQSS
;
A
#
# COMPACT_ATOMS: atom_id res chain seq x y z
N MET A 1 18.32 -4.60 2.30
CA MET A 1 17.69 -5.69 1.55
C MET A 1 16.99 -5.12 0.32
N LYS A 2 17.27 -5.70 -0.82
CA LYS A 2 16.86 -5.09 -2.08
C LYS A 2 15.34 -5.03 -2.27
N VAL A 3 14.61 -6.04 -1.84
CA VAL A 3 13.15 -6.06 -1.96
C VAL A 3 12.53 -4.91 -1.16
N ILE A 4 13.07 -4.62 0.01
CA ILE A 4 12.57 -3.54 0.86
C ILE A 4 12.88 -2.18 0.23
N GLU A 5 14.10 -2.00 -0.30
CA GLU A 5 14.47 -0.77 -1.00
C GLU A 5 13.62 -0.55 -2.24
N ASN A 6 13.33 -1.61 -2.98
CA ASN A 6 12.49 -1.51 -4.17
C ASN A 6 11.04 -1.19 -3.81
N TYR A 7 10.50 -1.80 -2.75
CA TYR A 7 9.16 -1.47 -2.27
C TYR A 7 9.04 0.01 -1.89
N LYS A 8 9.99 0.48 -1.08
CA LYS A 8 10.03 1.87 -0.66
C LYS A 8 10.04 2.81 -1.86
N ARG A 9 10.92 2.56 -2.81
CA ARG A 9 11.04 3.40 -4.01
C ARG A 9 9.75 3.35 -4.85
N ALA A 10 9.16 2.18 -4.96
CA ALA A 10 7.94 2.01 -5.75
C ALA A 10 6.77 2.79 -5.15
N VAL A 11 6.63 2.77 -3.82
CA VAL A 11 5.58 3.53 -3.15
C VAL A 11 5.80 5.04 -3.33
N GLU A 12 7.03 5.48 -3.12
CA GLU A 12 7.37 6.91 -3.21
C GLU A 12 7.18 7.46 -4.62
N ASN A 13 7.37 6.63 -5.63
CA ASN A 13 7.32 7.06 -7.04
C ASN A 13 6.09 6.57 -7.80
N SER A 14 5.14 5.95 -7.13
CA SER A 14 3.94 5.39 -7.77
C SER A 14 4.30 4.41 -8.91
N ASP A 15 5.31 3.58 -8.68
CA ASP A 15 5.83 2.67 -9.70
C ASP A 15 5.14 1.32 -9.62
N GLU A 16 4.04 1.20 -10.33
CA GLU A 16 3.22 -0.01 -10.33
C GLU A 16 3.99 -1.24 -10.81
N ASN A 17 4.82 -1.07 -11.85
CA ASN A 17 5.58 -2.20 -12.38
C ASN A 17 6.60 -2.73 -11.37
N LEU A 18 7.26 -1.85 -10.64
CA LEU A 18 8.20 -2.27 -9.62
C LEU A 18 7.50 -2.98 -8.47
N LEU A 19 6.28 -2.53 -8.12
CA LEU A 19 5.47 -3.21 -7.11
C LEU A 19 5.14 -4.64 -7.54
N LYS A 20 4.83 -4.84 -8.83
CA LYS A 20 4.57 -6.20 -9.34
C LYS A 20 5.78 -7.11 -9.19
N GLU A 21 6.97 -6.56 -9.23
CA GLU A 21 8.20 -7.36 -9.08
C GLU A 21 8.45 -7.76 -7.63
N VAL A 22 8.06 -6.92 -6.67
CA VAL A 22 8.34 -7.20 -5.26
C VAL A 22 7.23 -7.98 -4.56
N PHE A 23 6.01 -7.96 -5.10
CA PHE A 23 4.88 -8.67 -4.51
C PHE A 23 4.83 -10.12 -4.94
N ALA A 24 4.38 -10.99 -4.03
CA ALA A 24 4.05 -12.37 -4.33
C ALA A 24 2.81 -12.43 -5.23
N PRO A 25 2.52 -13.58 -5.87
CA PRO A 25 1.32 -13.70 -6.71
C PRO A 25 0.01 -13.37 -6.00
N GLN A 26 -0.06 -13.61 -4.69
CA GLN A 26 -1.17 -13.22 -3.83
C GLN A 26 -0.61 -12.44 -2.65
N VAL A 27 -1.26 -11.34 -2.31
CA VAL A 27 -0.82 -10.48 -1.21
C VAL A 27 -2.01 -10.18 -0.31
N ARG A 28 -1.87 -10.48 0.98
CA ARG A 28 -2.88 -10.07 1.95
C ARG A 28 -2.60 -8.63 2.34
N VAL A 29 -3.56 -7.74 2.05
CA VAL A 29 -3.44 -6.32 2.35
C VAL A 29 -4.42 -5.96 3.46
N GLU A 30 -3.91 -5.37 4.53
CA GLU A 30 -4.70 -4.91 5.67
C GLU A 30 -4.53 -3.41 5.79
N VAL A 31 -5.62 -2.67 5.58
CA VAL A 31 -5.62 -1.21 5.59
C VAL A 31 -6.33 -0.71 6.85
N PRO A 32 -6.05 0.55 7.30
CA PRO A 32 -6.62 1.04 8.55
C PRO A 32 -8.14 1.08 8.57
N ALA A 33 -8.77 1.31 7.42
CA ALA A 33 -10.21 1.57 7.36
C ALA A 33 -10.99 0.45 6.71
N GLY A 34 -10.45 -0.75 6.66
CA GLY A 34 -11.16 -1.84 6.00
C GLY A 34 -10.73 -3.21 6.49
N PRO A 35 -11.39 -4.26 6.02
CA PRO A 35 -11.04 -5.63 6.37
C PRO A 35 -9.77 -6.06 5.66
N SER A 36 -9.16 -7.15 6.15
CA SER A 36 -8.07 -7.81 5.46
C SER A 36 -8.59 -8.44 4.17
N VAL A 37 -7.89 -8.22 3.07
CA VAL A 37 -8.31 -8.76 1.77
C VAL A 37 -7.10 -9.36 1.08
N ASP A 38 -7.29 -10.56 0.51
CA ASP A 38 -6.27 -11.19 -0.33
C ASP A 38 -6.45 -10.68 -1.75
N HIS A 39 -5.40 -10.07 -2.29
CA HIS A 39 -5.41 -9.52 -3.64
C HIS A 39 -4.42 -10.24 -4.54
N PRO A 40 -4.77 -10.45 -5.83
CA PRO A 40 -3.74 -10.84 -6.79
C PRO A 40 -2.73 -9.70 -6.97
N VAL A 41 -1.54 -10.06 -7.45
CA VAL A 41 -0.42 -9.13 -7.55
C VAL A 41 -0.77 -7.85 -8.29
N ASN A 42 -1.52 -7.95 -9.39
CA ASN A 42 -1.84 -6.75 -10.18
C ASN A 42 -2.70 -5.77 -9.38
N THR A 43 -3.67 -6.27 -8.63
CA THR A 43 -4.54 -5.43 -7.80
C THR A 43 -3.76 -4.81 -6.64
N ALA A 44 -2.93 -5.60 -5.97
CA ALA A 44 -2.11 -5.09 -4.87
C ALA A 44 -1.17 -3.99 -5.37
N ALA A 45 -0.53 -4.20 -6.52
CA ALA A 45 0.37 -3.20 -7.10
C ALA A 45 -0.37 -1.92 -7.46
N LEU A 46 -1.58 -2.05 -8.00
CA LEU A 46 -2.40 -0.88 -8.32
C LEU A 46 -2.72 -0.08 -7.05
N ILE A 47 -3.18 -0.76 -6.01
CA ILE A 47 -3.55 -0.10 -4.75
C ILE A 47 -2.36 0.70 -4.20
N LEU A 48 -1.20 0.08 -4.11
CA LEU A 48 -0.02 0.73 -3.54
C LEU A 48 0.57 1.80 -4.45
N SER A 49 0.37 1.70 -5.76
CA SER A 49 0.84 2.72 -6.70
C SER A 49 0.08 4.04 -6.55
N GLN A 50 -1.09 4.04 -5.92
CA GLN A 50 -1.89 5.24 -5.75
C GLN A 50 -1.53 6.03 -4.49
N VAL A 51 -0.68 5.49 -3.62
CA VAL A 51 -0.37 6.12 -2.33
C VAL A 51 0.25 7.51 -2.50
N ALA A 52 1.30 7.63 -3.32
CA ALA A 52 1.95 8.92 -3.52
C ALA A 52 1.08 9.90 -4.31
N LYS A 53 0.12 9.40 -5.08
CA LYS A 53 -0.83 10.27 -5.76
C LYS A 53 -1.86 10.84 -4.79
N THR A 54 -2.17 10.11 -3.73
CA THR A 54 -3.08 10.57 -2.68
C THR A 54 -2.37 11.48 -1.68
N ALA A 55 -1.13 11.13 -1.33
CA ALA A 55 -0.30 11.93 -0.42
C ALA A 55 1.01 12.27 -1.12
N PRO A 56 1.02 13.27 -2.00
CA PRO A 56 2.23 13.65 -2.74
C PRO A 56 3.38 13.99 -1.81
N GLY A 57 4.58 13.54 -2.17
CA GLY A 57 5.76 13.78 -1.37
C GLY A 57 5.97 12.81 -0.22
N ILE A 58 5.15 11.75 -0.13
CA ILE A 58 5.35 10.73 0.90
C ILE A 58 6.74 10.13 0.80
N LYS A 59 7.39 9.95 1.95
CA LYS A 59 8.78 9.47 2.03
C LYS A 59 8.93 8.46 3.14
N CYS A 60 9.71 7.43 2.86
CA CYS A 60 10.13 6.48 3.89
C CYS A 60 11.27 7.13 4.68
N ILE A 61 11.09 7.27 6.00
CA ILE A 61 12.04 7.95 6.86
C ILE A 61 12.84 7.00 7.75
N TRP A 62 12.38 5.75 7.89
CA TRP A 62 13.14 4.73 8.62
C TRP A 62 12.66 3.35 8.21
N THR A 63 13.54 2.36 8.39
CA THR A 63 13.20 0.95 8.20
C THR A 63 13.74 0.15 9.37
N ALA A 64 13.12 -0.99 9.67
CA ALA A 64 13.56 -1.89 10.72
C ALA A 64 13.26 -3.33 10.34
N ASP A 65 14.18 -4.21 10.72
CA ASP A 65 13.99 -5.66 10.59
C ASP A 65 13.40 -6.16 11.92
N ALA A 66 12.19 -6.68 11.87
CA ALA A 66 11.48 -7.14 13.06
C ALA A 66 11.68 -8.63 13.34
N GLY A 67 12.47 -9.32 12.50
CA GLY A 67 12.69 -10.76 12.64
C GLY A 67 11.58 -11.58 12.02
N ASN A 68 11.85 -12.87 11.81
CA ASN A 68 10.88 -13.82 11.25
C ASN A 68 10.31 -13.39 9.90
N ASP A 69 11.16 -12.77 9.07
CA ASP A 69 10.78 -12.27 7.74
C ASP A 69 9.79 -11.11 7.76
N TRP A 70 9.65 -10.43 8.89
CA TRP A 70 8.87 -9.20 9.01
C TRP A 70 9.76 -7.97 8.96
N HIS A 71 9.31 -6.97 8.24
CA HIS A 71 10.02 -5.70 8.10
C HIS A 71 9.04 -4.55 8.31
N LEU A 72 9.53 -3.47 8.91
CA LEU A 72 8.73 -2.27 9.16
C LEU A 72 9.34 -1.09 8.43
N LEU A 73 8.48 -0.31 7.78
CA LEU A 73 8.90 0.93 7.11
C LEU A 73 8.03 2.08 7.62
N GLY A 74 8.68 3.13 8.10
CA GLY A 74 7.99 4.32 8.55
C GLY A 74 7.96 5.36 7.45
N PHE A 75 6.75 5.82 7.09
CA PHE A 75 6.54 6.83 6.07
C PHE A 75 6.00 8.11 6.68
N GLU A 76 6.35 9.24 6.07
CA GLU A 76 5.73 10.52 6.37
C GLU A 76 5.35 11.22 5.09
N GLY A 77 4.22 11.91 5.14
CA GLY A 77 3.72 12.69 4.03
C GLY A 77 2.76 13.76 4.51
N GLN A 78 2.06 14.35 3.57
CA GLN A 78 1.05 15.36 3.86
C GLN A 78 -0.18 15.12 3.03
N LEU A 79 -1.33 15.42 3.61
CA LEU A 79 -2.59 15.43 2.92
C LEU A 79 -3.23 16.78 3.20
N GLU A 80 -3.39 17.58 2.14
CA GLU A 80 -3.98 18.93 2.24
C GLU A 80 -3.29 19.78 3.32
N GLY A 81 -1.96 19.69 3.38
CA GLY A 81 -1.16 20.48 4.31
C GLY A 81 -1.05 19.88 5.72
N GLU A 82 -1.76 18.82 6.03
CA GLU A 82 -1.70 18.19 7.33
C GLU A 82 -0.78 16.97 7.31
N LYS A 83 0.02 16.82 8.35
CA LYS A 83 1.00 15.74 8.46
C LYS A 83 0.31 14.39 8.56
N LEU A 84 0.85 13.42 7.82
CA LEU A 84 0.42 12.03 7.81
C LEU A 84 1.62 11.16 8.14
N GLN A 85 1.43 10.20 9.04
CA GLN A 85 2.46 9.21 9.35
C GLN A 85 1.87 7.82 9.16
N ALA A 86 2.66 6.92 8.59
CA ALA A 86 2.23 5.55 8.37
C ALA A 86 3.37 4.59 8.65
N ILE A 87 3.02 3.38 9.07
CA ILE A 87 3.96 2.27 9.17
C ILE A 87 3.43 1.17 8.28
N ASP A 88 4.26 0.71 7.36
CA ASP A 88 3.97 -0.46 6.55
C ASP A 88 4.71 -1.64 7.16
N GLN A 89 3.97 -2.69 7.52
CA GLN A 89 4.50 -3.92 8.09
C GLN A 89 4.44 -4.98 7.00
N LEU A 90 5.60 -5.44 6.55
CA LEU A 90 5.72 -6.34 5.41
C LEU A 90 6.20 -7.71 5.87
N HIS A 91 5.61 -8.76 5.32
CA HIS A 91 6.10 -10.12 5.48
C HIS A 91 6.62 -10.63 4.14
N LEU A 92 7.80 -11.25 4.15
CA LEU A 92 8.39 -11.86 2.97
C LEU A 92 8.18 -13.37 3.00
N ASN A 93 7.74 -13.93 1.87
CA ASN A 93 7.62 -15.37 1.75
C ASN A 93 9.00 -16.01 1.50
N LYS A 94 9.02 -17.31 1.34
CA LYS A 94 10.29 -18.05 1.15
C LYS A 94 10.98 -17.69 -0.16
N ASP A 95 10.28 -17.09 -1.12
CA ASP A 95 10.86 -16.62 -2.38
C ASP A 95 11.39 -15.19 -2.28
N GLY A 96 11.30 -14.58 -1.09
CA GLY A 96 11.76 -13.23 -0.87
C GLY A 96 10.82 -12.16 -1.41
N ARG A 97 9.55 -12.50 -1.64
CA ARG A 97 8.54 -11.57 -2.12
C ARG A 97 7.54 -11.24 -1.01
N ILE A 98 6.95 -10.05 -1.11
CA ILE A 98 5.99 -9.58 -0.11
C ILE A 98 4.66 -10.30 -0.30
N ASP A 99 4.25 -11.10 0.69
CA ASP A 99 2.97 -11.82 0.66
C ASP A 99 1.96 -11.27 1.64
N GLN A 100 2.36 -10.36 2.52
CA GLN A 100 1.44 -9.72 3.46
C GLN A 100 1.91 -8.31 3.75
N LEU A 101 0.94 -7.39 3.81
CA LEU A 101 1.18 -5.98 4.05
C LEU A 101 0.12 -5.46 5.00
N VAL A 102 0.54 -4.91 6.13
CA VAL A 102 -0.35 -4.28 7.11
C VAL A 102 0.02 -2.80 7.20
N ILE A 103 -0.95 -1.92 7.02
CA ILE A 103 -0.71 -0.48 7.02
C ILE A 103 -1.36 0.15 8.25
N TYR A 104 -0.55 0.87 9.03
CA TYR A 104 -0.99 1.66 10.18
C TYR A 104 -0.81 3.14 9.84
N MET A 105 -1.78 3.97 10.20
CA MET A 105 -1.74 5.37 9.78
C MET A 105 -2.30 6.29 10.86
N ARG A 106 -1.67 7.46 11.01
CA ARG A 106 -2.10 8.46 11.97
C ARG A 106 -1.89 9.88 11.43
N PRO A 107 -2.57 10.91 12.01
CA PRO A 107 -3.64 10.83 13.00
C PRO A 107 -4.96 10.41 12.37
N ILE A 108 -5.91 10.00 13.21
CA ILE A 108 -7.17 9.41 12.73
C ILE A 108 -7.91 10.30 11.70
N PRO A 109 -8.10 11.60 11.94
CA PRO A 109 -8.85 12.42 10.96
C PRO A 109 -8.17 12.46 9.59
N VAL A 110 -6.84 12.55 9.56
CA VAL A 110 -6.08 12.57 8.32
C VAL A 110 -6.12 11.20 7.65
N ALA A 111 -5.98 10.14 8.44
CA ALA A 111 -6.03 8.77 7.94
C ALA A 111 -7.39 8.46 7.29
N GLN A 112 -8.48 8.96 7.89
CA GLN A 112 -9.82 8.79 7.31
C GLN A 112 -9.95 9.49 5.97
N ARG A 113 -9.44 10.71 5.86
CA ARG A 113 -9.47 11.44 4.59
C ARG A 113 -8.60 10.76 3.54
N PHE A 114 -7.43 10.26 3.94
CA PHE A 114 -6.57 9.51 3.04
C PHE A 114 -7.29 8.26 2.54
N ALA A 115 -7.90 7.49 3.42
CA ALA A 115 -8.58 6.25 3.06
C ALA A 115 -9.71 6.51 2.06
N GLY A 116 -10.51 7.55 2.28
CA GLY A 116 -11.58 7.92 1.36
C GLY A 116 -11.06 8.32 -0.01
N SER A 117 -10.07 9.18 -0.05
CA SER A 117 -9.48 9.66 -1.29
C SER A 117 -8.78 8.52 -2.05
N HIS A 118 -8.01 7.69 -1.34
CA HIS A 118 -7.29 6.57 -1.93
C HIS A 118 -8.27 5.52 -2.47
N HIS A 119 -9.31 5.22 -1.70
CA HIS A 119 -10.33 4.26 -2.12
C HIS A 119 -11.05 4.75 -3.39
N ALA A 120 -11.39 6.02 -3.45
CA ALA A 120 -12.05 6.58 -4.62
C ALA A 120 -11.20 6.46 -5.88
N LYS A 121 -9.89 6.73 -5.77
CA LYS A 121 -8.98 6.57 -6.90
C LYS A 121 -8.88 5.12 -7.36
N THR A 122 -8.76 4.20 -6.43
CA THR A 122 -8.65 2.78 -6.75
C THR A 122 -9.94 2.25 -7.34
N ALA A 123 -11.08 2.61 -6.77
CA ALA A 123 -12.37 2.17 -7.26
C ALA A 123 -12.67 2.68 -8.67
N ALA A 124 -12.33 3.94 -8.94
CA ALA A 124 -12.50 4.52 -10.28
C ALA A 124 -11.69 3.76 -11.32
N TYR A 125 -10.44 3.43 -10.99
CA TYR A 125 -9.59 2.66 -11.89
C TYR A 125 -10.15 1.26 -12.12
N GLU A 126 -10.61 0.59 -11.09
CA GLU A 126 -11.20 -0.75 -11.20
C GLU A 126 -12.43 -0.76 -12.08
N VAL A 127 -13.28 0.26 -11.98
CA VAL A 127 -14.46 0.38 -12.82
C VAL A 127 -14.07 0.54 -14.28
N GLU A 128 -13.06 1.36 -14.57
CA GLU A 128 -12.60 1.56 -15.94
C GLU A 128 -11.99 0.31 -16.54
N SER A 129 -11.33 -0.51 -15.75
CA SER A 129 -10.64 -1.70 -16.24
C SER A 129 -11.49 -2.95 -16.20
N SER A 130 -12.66 -2.91 -15.57
CA SER A 130 -13.52 -4.08 -15.41
C SER A 130 -14.58 -4.14 -16.51
N THR A 131 -14.75 -5.34 -17.10
CA THR A 131 -15.83 -5.58 -18.06
C THR A 131 -17.03 -6.23 -17.41
N CYS A 132 -16.92 -6.62 -16.15
CA CYS A 132 -18.01 -7.27 -15.44
C CYS A 132 -18.64 -6.30 -14.45
N PRO A 133 -19.98 -6.34 -14.27
CA PRO A 133 -20.62 -5.54 -13.25
C PRO A 133 -20.06 -5.93 -11.88
N ARG A 134 -19.72 -4.92 -11.10
CA ARG A 134 -19.25 -5.18 -9.76
C ARG A 134 -20.41 -5.60 -8.89
N ARG A 135 -20.19 -6.64 -8.10
CA ARG A 135 -21.15 -7.01 -7.12
C ARG A 135 -21.14 -5.97 -6.00
N GLN A 136 -22.33 -5.60 -5.53
CA GLN A 136 -22.43 -4.73 -4.40
C GLN A 136 -21.83 -5.41 -3.19
N SER A 137 -20.87 -4.79 -2.56
CA SER A 137 -20.39 -5.27 -1.28
C SER A 137 -20.98 -4.42 -0.20
N SER A 138 -21.54 -5.04 0.72
CA SER A 138 -22.12 -4.38 1.87
C SER A 138 -21.04 -4.01 2.88
#